data_355a187ad7423a22ca45a47cb458d553
#
_entry.id   355a187ad7423a22ca45a47cb458d553
#
_cell.length_a   1.000
_cell.length_b   1.000
_cell.length_c   1.000
_cell.angle_alpha   90.00
_cell.angle_beta   90.00
_cell.angle_gamma   90.00
#
_symmetry.space_group_name_H-M   'P 1'
#
loop_
_entity.id
_entity.type
_entity.pdbx_description
1 polymer ?
#
loop_
_entity_poly.entity_id
_entity_poly.type
_entity_poly.pdbx_seq_one_letter_code
_entity_poly.pdbx_strand_id
1 'polypeptide(L)'
;DYAFVDAEYNKENIYWQEAMSIFETVLDMNVSCDDREAIILLMIVTYQNMGYVDKAVALAEKQNSLIMSKELLLPKATESELRDRYQGEAIISLLVELKNVMLTSIQTKVSVFSSNKGVNLIVSFAKFLETIFSDGNCGLIHYHLCELYLYSAMYEAIYRKSYESALEYFDKGYDYKKKYEGIKNKGEYHYTDLLVSKVTFQSSNFPAINPDFWKIWKTLLPNEFVNTVRANSKYSECFADENYE
;
A
#
# COMPACT_ATOMS: atom_id res chain seq x y z
N ASP A 1 16.50 -14.05 3.96
CA ASP A 1 16.37 -15.12 2.97
C ASP A 1 14.97 -15.73 3.03
N TYR A 2 13.97 -15.00 2.59
CA TYR A 2 12.79 -15.63 2.01
C TYR A 2 13.19 -15.98 0.57
N ALA A 3 14.19 -16.85 0.49
CA ALA A 3 14.56 -17.52 -0.72
C ALA A 3 13.31 -18.19 -1.26
N PHE A 4 13.03 -17.92 -2.49
CA PHE A 4 12.31 -18.75 -3.41
C PHE A 4 11.96 -20.11 -2.80
N VAL A 5 10.78 -20.19 -2.18
CA VAL A 5 10.19 -21.49 -1.87
C VAL A 5 10.14 -22.21 -3.20
N ASP A 6 10.74 -23.37 -3.22
CA ASP A 6 11.03 -24.19 -4.37
C ASP A 6 9.93 -24.05 -5.45
N ALA A 7 10.28 -23.47 -6.59
CA ALA A 7 9.31 -23.18 -7.65
C ALA A 7 8.61 -24.46 -8.15
N GLU A 8 9.24 -25.63 -7.98
CA GLU A 8 8.63 -26.94 -8.24
C GLU A 8 7.56 -27.30 -7.23
N TYR A 9 7.77 -27.05 -5.94
CA TYR A 9 6.77 -27.30 -4.88
C TYR A 9 5.51 -26.45 -5.07
N ASN A 10 5.67 -25.22 -5.54
CA ASN A 10 4.53 -24.33 -5.80
C ASN A 10 3.74 -24.71 -7.06
N LYS A 11 4.35 -25.28 -8.08
CA LYS A 11 3.66 -25.70 -9.31
C LYS A 11 2.66 -26.82 -9.09
N GLU A 12 2.96 -27.75 -8.16
CA GLU A 12 2.12 -28.90 -7.83
C GLU A 12 1.14 -28.60 -6.69
N ASN A 13 1.17 -27.41 -6.11
CA ASN A 13 0.28 -27.05 -5.02
C ASN A 13 -1.17 -26.99 -5.50
N ILE A 14 -1.97 -27.93 -5.05
CA ILE A 14 -3.38 -28.11 -5.44
C ILE A 14 -4.22 -26.85 -5.16
N TYR A 15 -3.90 -26.09 -4.11
CA TYR A 15 -4.63 -24.87 -3.77
C TYR A 15 -4.45 -23.76 -4.81
N TRP A 16 -3.26 -23.64 -5.41
CA TRP A 16 -3.04 -22.68 -6.50
C TRP A 16 -3.78 -23.08 -7.78
N GLN A 17 -3.84 -24.39 -8.07
CA GLN A 17 -4.57 -24.90 -9.22
C GLN A 17 -6.08 -24.71 -9.04
N GLU A 18 -6.61 -24.99 -7.85
CA GLU A 18 -8.01 -24.72 -7.51
C GLU A 18 -8.33 -23.23 -7.58
N ALA A 19 -7.48 -22.35 -7.04
CA ALA A 19 -7.65 -20.91 -7.14
C ALA A 19 -7.71 -20.44 -8.61
N MET A 20 -6.80 -20.92 -9.46
CA MET A 20 -6.82 -20.59 -10.89
C MET A 20 -8.11 -21.05 -11.57
N SER A 21 -8.59 -22.26 -11.29
CA SER A 21 -9.86 -22.77 -11.84
C SER A 21 -11.06 -21.92 -11.42
N ILE A 22 -11.06 -21.45 -10.15
CA ILE A 22 -12.11 -20.53 -9.66
C ILE A 22 -12.04 -19.20 -10.39
N PHE A 23 -10.86 -18.60 -10.53
CA PHE A 23 -10.68 -17.33 -11.23
C PHE A 23 -11.12 -17.39 -12.70
N GLU A 24 -10.75 -18.45 -13.42
CA GLU A 24 -11.19 -18.70 -14.80
C GLU A 24 -12.73 -18.81 -14.88
N THR A 25 -13.33 -19.57 -13.96
CA THR A 25 -14.79 -19.73 -13.90
C THR A 25 -15.48 -18.39 -13.65
N VAL A 26 -14.96 -17.55 -12.74
CA VAL A 26 -15.55 -16.25 -12.43
C VAL A 26 -15.38 -15.28 -13.59
N LEU A 27 -14.26 -15.33 -14.33
CA LEU A 27 -14.06 -14.49 -15.52
C LEU A 27 -15.02 -14.82 -16.67
N ASP A 28 -15.49 -16.06 -16.74
CA ASP A 28 -16.53 -16.49 -17.70
C ASP A 28 -17.94 -16.02 -17.32
N MET A 29 -18.13 -15.59 -16.08
CA MET A 29 -19.37 -14.98 -15.61
C MET A 29 -19.45 -13.50 -16.06
N ASN A 30 -20.66 -12.93 -16.06
CA ASN A 30 -20.85 -11.52 -16.32
C ASN A 30 -20.54 -10.69 -15.06
N VAL A 31 -19.24 -10.54 -14.75
CA VAL A 31 -18.75 -9.75 -13.62
C VAL A 31 -18.53 -8.28 -14.02
N SER A 32 -18.51 -7.39 -13.03
CA SER A 32 -18.18 -5.98 -13.25
C SER A 32 -16.76 -5.80 -13.81
N CYS A 33 -16.48 -4.67 -14.44
CA CYS A 33 -15.14 -4.36 -14.93
C CYS A 33 -14.11 -4.36 -13.80
N ASP A 34 -14.46 -3.77 -12.66
CA ASP A 34 -13.58 -3.64 -11.49
C ASP A 34 -13.27 -5.02 -10.88
N ASP A 35 -14.27 -5.90 -10.78
CA ASP A 35 -14.06 -7.29 -10.32
C ASP A 35 -13.19 -8.09 -11.29
N ARG A 36 -13.41 -7.88 -12.60
CA ARG A 36 -12.61 -8.52 -13.65
C ARG A 36 -11.13 -8.15 -13.54
N GLU A 37 -10.83 -6.86 -13.35
CA GLU A 37 -9.44 -6.38 -13.17
C GLU A 37 -8.80 -6.95 -11.91
N ALA A 38 -9.54 -7.00 -10.79
CA ALA A 38 -9.09 -7.60 -9.56
C ALA A 38 -8.76 -9.10 -9.73
N ILE A 39 -9.61 -9.85 -10.43
CA ILE A 39 -9.40 -11.28 -10.70
C ILE A 39 -8.15 -11.46 -11.58
N ILE A 40 -7.97 -10.67 -12.62
CA ILE A 40 -6.80 -10.74 -13.49
C ILE A 40 -5.52 -10.49 -12.69
N LEU A 41 -5.52 -9.51 -11.79
CA LEU A 41 -4.38 -9.26 -10.90
C LEU A 41 -4.07 -10.47 -10.01
N LEU A 42 -5.10 -11.09 -9.41
CA LEU A 42 -4.94 -12.30 -8.60
C LEU A 42 -4.39 -13.46 -9.42
N MET A 43 -4.85 -13.64 -10.67
CA MET A 43 -4.31 -14.67 -11.57
C MET A 43 -2.83 -14.45 -11.89
N ILE A 44 -2.42 -13.20 -12.17
CA ILE A 44 -1.02 -12.86 -12.42
C ILE A 44 -0.15 -13.21 -11.21
N VAL A 45 -0.57 -12.83 -10.01
CA VAL A 45 0.14 -13.14 -8.75
C VAL A 45 0.19 -14.66 -8.52
N THR A 46 -0.90 -15.36 -8.77
CA THR A 46 -0.97 -16.81 -8.63
C THR A 46 -0.02 -17.50 -9.61
N TYR A 47 0.01 -17.10 -10.88
CA TYR A 47 0.98 -17.63 -11.86
C TYR A 47 2.43 -17.38 -11.42
N GLN A 48 2.74 -16.20 -10.88
CA GLN A 48 4.07 -15.91 -10.34
C GLN A 48 4.44 -16.85 -9.19
N ASN A 49 3.53 -17.06 -8.23
CA ASN A 49 3.73 -17.94 -7.08
C ASN A 49 3.90 -19.41 -7.49
N MET A 50 3.24 -19.83 -8.58
CA MET A 50 3.41 -21.15 -9.19
C MET A 50 4.70 -21.27 -10.03
N GLY A 51 5.46 -20.18 -10.20
CA GLY A 51 6.65 -20.15 -11.05
C GLY A 51 6.37 -20.11 -12.57
N TYR A 52 5.12 -19.87 -12.98
CA TYR A 52 4.73 -19.71 -14.40
C TYR A 52 4.86 -18.25 -14.84
N VAL A 53 6.07 -17.70 -14.75
CA VAL A 53 6.34 -16.29 -15.03
C VAL A 53 5.91 -15.89 -16.45
N ASP A 54 6.16 -16.75 -17.44
CA ASP A 54 5.77 -16.47 -18.83
C ASP A 54 4.26 -16.32 -19.00
N LYS A 55 3.46 -17.11 -18.26
CA LYS A 55 2.00 -16.99 -18.27
C LYS A 55 1.54 -15.71 -17.59
N ALA A 56 2.17 -15.35 -16.47
CA ALA A 56 1.89 -14.09 -15.78
C ALA A 56 2.16 -12.89 -16.70
N VAL A 57 3.31 -12.86 -17.36
CA VAL A 57 3.68 -11.81 -18.33
C VAL A 57 2.69 -11.77 -19.50
N ALA A 58 2.41 -12.92 -20.13
CA ALA A 58 1.48 -12.97 -21.25
C ALA A 58 0.05 -12.53 -20.90
N LEU A 59 -0.38 -12.73 -19.64
CA LEU A 59 -1.66 -12.24 -19.15
C LEU A 59 -1.63 -10.73 -18.91
N ALA A 60 -0.54 -10.21 -18.33
CA ALA A 60 -0.36 -8.78 -18.08
C ALA A 60 -0.28 -7.97 -19.39
N GLU A 61 0.42 -8.48 -20.42
CA GLU A 61 0.55 -7.81 -21.73
C GLU A 61 -0.80 -7.63 -22.46
N LYS A 62 -1.80 -8.44 -22.12
CA LYS A 62 -3.16 -8.33 -22.70
C LYS A 62 -4.00 -7.22 -22.07
N GLN A 63 -3.55 -6.67 -20.94
CA GLN A 63 -4.31 -5.63 -20.25
C GLN A 63 -4.16 -4.27 -20.95
N ASN A 64 -5.13 -3.39 -20.68
CA ASN A 64 -5.09 -2.02 -21.20
C ASN A 64 -3.85 -1.28 -20.65
N SER A 65 -3.29 -0.41 -21.48
CA SER A 65 -2.26 0.51 -21.01
C SER A 65 -2.85 1.50 -19.98
N LEU A 66 -1.99 2.05 -19.12
CA LEU A 66 -2.38 3.08 -18.14
C LEU A 66 -3.15 4.25 -18.80
N ILE A 67 -2.75 4.65 -20.02
CA ILE A 67 -3.38 5.75 -20.76
C ILE A 67 -4.83 5.43 -21.13
N MET A 68 -5.18 4.14 -21.24
CA MET A 68 -6.52 3.66 -21.57
C MET A 68 -7.28 3.19 -20.33
N SER A 69 -6.77 3.46 -19.12
CA SER A 69 -7.46 3.14 -17.89
C SER A 69 -8.73 3.99 -17.71
N LYS A 70 -9.73 3.45 -17.03
CA LYS A 70 -10.99 4.12 -16.71
C LYS A 70 -10.73 5.46 -16.00
N GLU A 71 -9.78 5.47 -15.06
CA GLU A 71 -9.41 6.63 -14.25
C GLU A 71 -8.92 7.80 -15.12
N LEU A 72 -8.22 7.53 -16.22
CA LEU A 72 -7.71 8.57 -17.12
C LEU A 72 -8.67 8.90 -18.28
N LEU A 73 -9.63 8.03 -18.57
CA LEU A 73 -10.63 8.27 -19.62
C LEU A 73 -11.85 9.05 -19.11
N LEU A 74 -12.32 8.78 -17.89
CA LEU A 74 -13.51 9.45 -17.32
C LEU A 74 -13.38 10.97 -17.29
N PRO A 75 -12.25 11.58 -16.85
CA PRO A 75 -12.09 13.03 -16.91
C PRO A 75 -12.16 13.61 -18.32
N LYS A 76 -11.79 12.83 -19.35
CA LYS A 76 -11.85 13.26 -20.76
C LYS A 76 -13.26 13.14 -21.34
N ALA A 77 -14.06 12.22 -20.80
CA ALA A 77 -15.42 11.93 -21.26
C ALA A 77 -16.49 12.81 -20.60
N THR A 78 -16.15 13.58 -19.58
CA THR A 78 -17.08 14.38 -18.77
C THR A 78 -16.75 15.87 -18.80
N GLU A 79 -17.73 16.69 -18.40
CA GLU A 79 -17.59 18.14 -18.31
C GLU A 79 -17.98 18.65 -16.92
N SER A 80 -17.54 19.88 -16.60
CA SER A 80 -17.86 20.60 -15.36
C SER A 80 -17.42 19.85 -14.06
N GLU A 81 -18.27 19.86 -13.05
CA GLU A 81 -17.98 19.33 -11.72
C GLU A 81 -17.65 17.84 -11.70
N LEU A 82 -18.24 17.05 -12.62
CA LEU A 82 -17.91 15.63 -12.76
C LEU A 82 -16.50 15.42 -13.27
N ARG A 83 -16.02 16.29 -14.17
CA ARG A 83 -14.61 16.25 -14.62
C ARG A 83 -13.67 16.48 -13.47
N ASP A 84 -13.90 17.53 -12.67
CA ASP A 84 -13.04 17.89 -11.53
C ASP A 84 -13.00 16.75 -10.50
N ARG A 85 -14.14 16.12 -10.24
CA ARG A 85 -14.23 14.97 -9.37
C ARG A 85 -13.40 13.79 -9.90
N TYR A 86 -13.61 13.39 -11.17
CA TYR A 86 -12.86 12.27 -11.77
C TYR A 86 -11.36 12.57 -11.92
N GLN A 87 -10.99 13.82 -12.15
CA GLN A 87 -9.58 14.22 -12.13
C GLN A 87 -8.97 14.03 -10.73
N GLY A 88 -9.67 14.43 -9.69
CA GLY A 88 -9.21 14.23 -8.31
C GLY A 88 -9.11 12.74 -7.94
N GLU A 89 -10.10 11.93 -8.30
CA GLU A 89 -10.08 10.47 -8.11
C GLU A 89 -8.88 9.85 -8.86
N ALA A 90 -8.64 10.26 -10.11
CA ALA A 90 -7.49 9.80 -10.89
C ALA A 90 -6.15 10.19 -10.24
N ILE A 91 -6.02 11.41 -9.72
CA ILE A 91 -4.82 11.86 -9.02
C ILE A 91 -4.54 10.94 -7.82
N ILE A 92 -5.54 10.70 -6.98
CA ILE A 92 -5.39 9.86 -5.78
C ILE A 92 -4.99 8.43 -6.19
N SER A 93 -5.67 7.82 -7.16
CA SER A 93 -5.36 6.47 -7.64
C SER A 93 -3.93 6.38 -8.19
N LEU A 94 -3.51 7.34 -9.02
CA LEU A 94 -2.16 7.38 -9.58
C LEU A 94 -1.07 7.55 -8.50
N LEU A 95 -1.32 8.36 -7.48
CA LEU A 95 -0.37 8.53 -6.36
C LEU A 95 -0.22 7.24 -5.55
N VAL A 96 -1.33 6.52 -5.32
CA VAL A 96 -1.32 5.22 -4.64
C VAL A 96 -0.54 4.19 -5.45
N GLU A 97 -0.82 4.06 -6.74
CA GLU A 97 -0.14 3.12 -7.61
C GLU A 97 1.35 3.46 -7.79
N LEU A 98 1.69 4.74 -7.95
CA LEU A 98 3.09 5.18 -8.00
C LEU A 98 3.84 4.78 -6.72
N LYS A 99 3.22 4.97 -5.53
CA LYS A 99 3.78 4.51 -4.25
C LYS A 99 4.01 2.99 -4.27
N ASN A 100 3.02 2.21 -4.70
CA ASN A 100 3.09 0.75 -4.72
C ASN A 100 4.23 0.27 -5.62
N VAL A 101 4.31 0.77 -6.86
CA VAL A 101 5.38 0.43 -7.82
C VAL A 101 6.75 0.84 -7.27
N MET A 102 6.87 2.01 -6.67
CA MET A 102 8.13 2.49 -6.10
C MET A 102 8.57 1.62 -4.93
N LEU A 103 7.69 1.31 -3.97
CA LEU A 103 8.02 0.47 -2.82
C LEU A 103 8.42 -0.94 -3.26
N THR A 104 7.65 -1.56 -4.16
CA THR A 104 7.98 -2.87 -4.71
C THR A 104 9.34 -2.85 -5.41
N SER A 105 9.62 -1.81 -6.21
CA SER A 105 10.93 -1.67 -6.88
C SER A 105 12.10 -1.49 -5.91
N ILE A 106 11.88 -0.83 -4.78
CA ILE A 106 12.90 -0.68 -3.74
C ILE A 106 13.10 -2.00 -3.01
N GLN A 107 12.02 -2.67 -2.60
CA GLN A 107 12.05 -3.92 -1.84
C GLN A 107 12.68 -5.09 -2.62
N THR A 108 12.38 -5.21 -3.90
CA THR A 108 12.93 -6.27 -4.76
C THR A 108 14.41 -6.09 -5.07
N LYS A 109 14.95 -4.89 -4.91
CA LYS A 109 16.37 -4.58 -5.13
C LYS A 109 17.08 -4.44 -3.79
N VAL A 110 17.51 -5.56 -3.20
CA VAL A 110 18.16 -5.59 -1.87
C VAL A 110 19.26 -4.54 -1.73
N SER A 111 20.06 -4.31 -2.76
CA SER A 111 21.12 -3.30 -2.76
C SER A 111 20.58 -1.85 -2.67
N VAL A 112 19.38 -1.58 -3.17
CA VAL A 112 18.73 -0.27 -3.04
C VAL A 112 18.04 -0.16 -1.71
N PHE A 113 17.32 -1.22 -1.29
CA PHE A 113 16.63 -1.25 -0.01
C PHE A 113 17.59 -1.11 1.17
N SER A 114 18.76 -1.76 1.13
CA SER A 114 19.79 -1.67 2.17
C SER A 114 20.69 -0.42 2.06
N SER A 115 20.45 0.47 1.12
CA SER A 115 21.23 1.70 0.90
C SER A 115 20.54 2.96 1.41
N ASN A 116 21.31 3.99 1.75
CA ASN A 116 20.78 5.32 2.07
C ASN A 116 19.90 5.89 0.96
N LYS A 117 20.12 5.48 -0.29
CA LYS A 117 19.32 5.92 -1.44
C LYS A 117 17.88 5.42 -1.34
N GLY A 118 17.67 4.20 -0.86
CA GLY A 118 16.33 3.61 -0.70
C GLY A 118 15.48 4.42 0.28
N VAL A 119 15.99 4.65 1.50
CA VAL A 119 15.24 5.43 2.50
C VAL A 119 15.02 6.87 2.05
N ASN A 120 16.02 7.50 1.43
CA ASN A 120 15.86 8.86 0.92
C ASN A 120 14.78 8.96 -0.15
N LEU A 121 14.63 7.97 -1.02
CA LEU A 121 13.54 7.91 -2.00
C LEU A 121 12.18 7.79 -1.32
N ILE A 122 12.04 6.89 -0.33
CA ILE A 122 10.80 6.70 0.42
C ILE A 122 10.41 8.00 1.12
N VAL A 123 11.34 8.63 1.85
CA VAL A 123 11.10 9.89 2.57
C VAL A 123 10.79 11.04 1.62
N SER A 124 11.49 11.12 0.48
CA SER A 124 11.23 12.16 -0.52
C SER A 124 9.84 12.02 -1.13
N PHE A 125 9.37 10.78 -1.34
CA PHE A 125 8.03 10.53 -1.83
C PHE A 125 6.96 10.86 -0.77
N ALA A 126 7.20 10.53 0.51
CA ALA A 126 6.32 10.94 1.60
C ALA A 126 6.18 12.47 1.66
N LYS A 127 7.29 13.21 1.58
CA LYS A 127 7.29 14.68 1.54
C LYS A 127 6.58 15.23 0.30
N PHE A 128 6.71 14.58 -0.84
CA PHE A 128 5.97 14.94 -2.06
C PHE A 128 4.46 14.82 -1.85
N LEU A 129 3.98 13.72 -1.23
CA LEU A 129 2.57 13.58 -0.87
C LEU A 129 2.12 14.66 0.12
N GLU A 130 2.91 14.94 1.15
CA GLU A 130 2.63 16.03 2.10
C GLU A 130 2.55 17.40 1.42
N THR A 131 3.31 17.62 0.35
CA THR A 131 3.27 18.87 -0.41
C THR A 131 2.01 18.99 -1.26
N ILE A 132 1.54 17.88 -1.85
CA ILE A 132 0.29 17.85 -2.62
C ILE A 132 -0.90 18.14 -1.70
N PHE A 133 -0.93 17.54 -0.50
CA PHE A 133 -1.98 17.72 0.50
C PHE A 133 -1.52 18.73 1.58
N SER A 134 -1.19 19.93 1.15
CA SER A 134 -0.54 20.96 1.99
C SER A 134 -1.40 21.46 3.15
N ASP A 135 -2.73 21.29 3.06
CA ASP A 135 -3.68 21.58 4.13
C ASP A 135 -3.74 20.49 5.22
N GLY A 136 -3.01 19.39 5.02
CA GLY A 136 -2.97 18.24 5.92
C GLY A 136 -4.20 17.34 5.84
N ASN A 137 -5.16 17.62 4.95
CA ASN A 137 -6.37 16.83 4.73
C ASN A 137 -6.11 15.71 3.71
N CYS A 138 -5.28 14.74 4.07
CA CYS A 138 -4.77 13.73 3.16
C CYS A 138 -5.74 12.54 2.92
N GLY A 139 -6.84 12.41 3.65
CA GLY A 139 -7.80 11.32 3.48
C GLY A 139 -7.17 9.92 3.48
N LEU A 140 -7.42 9.14 2.43
CA LEU A 140 -6.83 7.82 2.24
C LEU A 140 -5.29 7.85 2.23
N ILE A 141 -4.69 8.94 1.78
CA ILE A 141 -3.24 9.09 1.70
C ILE A 141 -2.58 9.06 3.10
N HIS A 142 -3.31 9.35 4.18
CA HIS A 142 -2.78 9.13 5.54
C HIS A 142 -2.29 7.71 5.77
N TYR A 143 -3.01 6.70 5.25
CA TYR A 143 -2.58 5.30 5.33
C TYR A 143 -1.25 5.08 4.61
N HIS A 144 -1.11 5.63 3.42
CA HIS A 144 0.10 5.50 2.61
C HIS A 144 1.28 6.27 3.19
N LEU A 145 1.04 7.43 3.80
CA LEU A 145 2.06 8.17 4.55
C LEU A 145 2.52 7.38 5.79
N CYS A 146 1.58 6.75 6.51
CA CYS A 146 1.91 5.84 7.60
C CYS A 146 2.86 4.74 7.12
N GLU A 147 2.52 4.02 6.05
CA GLU A 147 3.37 2.97 5.50
C GLU A 147 4.77 3.47 5.12
N LEU A 148 4.87 4.58 4.40
CA LEU A 148 6.15 5.14 3.95
C LEU A 148 7.06 5.49 5.14
N TYR A 149 6.54 6.12 6.16
CA TYR A 149 7.31 6.48 7.33
C TYR A 149 7.69 5.27 8.19
N LEU A 150 6.83 4.26 8.32
CA LEU A 150 7.16 3.03 9.03
C LEU A 150 8.20 2.20 8.28
N TYR A 151 8.17 2.14 6.95
CA TYR A 151 9.25 1.54 6.17
C TYR A 151 10.58 2.29 6.35
N SER A 152 10.53 3.62 6.44
CA SER A 152 11.72 4.42 6.72
C SER A 152 12.28 4.16 8.12
N ALA A 153 11.42 4.04 9.12
CA ALA A 153 11.80 3.67 10.49
C ALA A 153 12.45 2.28 10.53
N MET A 154 11.84 1.32 9.86
CA MET A 154 12.36 -0.05 9.77
C MET A 154 13.74 -0.08 9.11
N TYR A 155 13.92 0.67 8.03
CA TYR A 155 15.20 0.79 7.36
C TYR A 155 16.29 1.35 8.28
N GLU A 156 16.02 2.46 8.96
CA GLU A 156 16.97 3.10 9.87
C GLU A 156 17.34 2.16 11.05
N ALA A 157 16.36 1.43 11.59
CA ALA A 157 16.57 0.51 12.70
C ALA A 157 17.39 -0.73 12.31
N ILE A 158 17.09 -1.34 11.15
CA ILE A 158 17.69 -2.63 10.74
C ILE A 158 19.08 -2.42 10.11
N TYR A 159 19.16 -1.52 9.13
CA TYR A 159 20.36 -1.40 8.29
C TYR A 159 21.36 -0.35 8.79
N ARG A 160 20.85 0.77 9.32
CA ARG A 160 21.71 1.85 9.80
C ARG A 160 21.95 1.80 11.31
N LYS A 161 21.12 1.06 12.04
CA LYS A 161 21.12 1.02 13.52
C LYS A 161 21.05 2.42 14.14
N SER A 162 20.41 3.36 13.47
CA SER A 162 20.15 4.72 13.91
C SER A 162 18.78 4.80 14.58
N TYR A 163 18.72 4.42 15.86
CA TYR A 163 17.44 4.32 16.58
C TYR A 163 16.79 5.68 16.82
N GLU A 164 17.57 6.75 16.89
CA GLU A 164 17.05 8.11 16.99
C GLU A 164 16.27 8.48 15.70
N SER A 165 16.90 8.35 14.54
CA SER A 165 16.23 8.61 13.24
C SER A 165 15.07 7.65 12.99
N ALA A 166 15.22 6.39 13.40
CA ALA A 166 14.14 5.41 13.33
C ALA A 166 12.92 5.84 14.16
N LEU A 167 13.14 6.37 15.36
CA LEU A 167 12.06 6.85 16.23
C LEU A 167 11.37 8.09 15.65
N GLU A 168 12.11 9.01 15.03
CA GLU A 168 11.51 10.17 14.35
C GLU A 168 10.56 9.75 13.22
N TYR A 169 10.97 8.78 12.38
CA TYR A 169 10.10 8.26 11.32
C TYR A 169 8.94 7.44 11.88
N PHE A 170 9.18 6.64 12.92
CA PHE A 170 8.13 5.90 13.59
C PHE A 170 7.05 6.83 14.14
N ASP A 171 7.44 7.92 14.78
CA ASP A 171 6.53 8.92 15.35
C ASP A 171 5.62 9.52 14.28
N LYS A 172 6.18 9.91 13.15
CA LYS A 172 5.40 10.38 12.01
C LYS A 172 4.44 9.33 11.47
N GLY A 173 4.91 8.10 11.28
CA GLY A 173 4.07 6.99 10.82
C GLY A 173 2.91 6.71 11.79
N TYR A 174 3.18 6.73 13.08
CA TYR A 174 2.19 6.56 14.12
C TYR A 174 1.14 7.70 14.11
N ASP A 175 1.56 8.95 13.97
CA ASP A 175 0.66 10.10 13.89
C ASP A 175 -0.25 10.02 12.65
N TYR A 176 0.28 9.58 11.50
CA TYR A 176 -0.53 9.36 10.29
C TYR A 176 -1.50 8.19 10.45
N LYS A 177 -1.11 7.12 11.14
CA LYS A 177 -2.03 6.02 11.48
C LYS A 177 -3.21 6.53 12.32
N LYS A 178 -2.94 7.33 13.33
CA LYS A 178 -3.98 7.93 14.19
C LYS A 178 -4.93 8.85 13.41
N LYS A 179 -4.38 9.67 12.52
CA LYS A 179 -5.22 10.50 11.63
C LYS A 179 -6.11 9.65 10.75
N TYR A 180 -5.58 8.58 10.16
CA TYR A 180 -6.35 7.65 9.33
C TYR A 180 -7.49 6.97 10.12
N GLU A 181 -7.21 6.45 11.31
CA GLU A 181 -8.21 5.83 12.19
C GLU A 181 -9.31 6.82 12.57
N GLY A 182 -8.94 8.08 12.85
CA GLY A 182 -9.90 9.14 13.14
C GLY A 182 -10.85 9.47 11.98
N ILE A 183 -10.42 9.24 10.73
CA ILE A 183 -11.24 9.45 9.53
C ILE A 183 -12.18 8.27 9.30
N LYS A 184 -11.71 7.05 9.49
CA LYS A 184 -12.46 5.81 9.21
C LYS A 184 -13.81 5.74 9.90
N ASN A 185 -13.98 6.43 11.03
CA ASN A 185 -15.19 6.42 11.84
C ASN A 185 -16.16 7.56 11.52
N LYS A 186 -15.86 8.44 10.54
CA LYS A 186 -16.62 9.67 10.28
C LYS A 186 -17.75 9.55 9.25
N GLY A 187 -17.96 8.37 8.65
CA GLY A 187 -18.96 8.19 7.59
C GLY A 187 -18.45 8.71 6.25
N GLU A 188 -18.86 9.90 5.82
CA GLU A 188 -18.40 10.52 4.58
C GLU A 188 -17.18 11.41 4.83
N TYR A 189 -16.22 11.37 3.91
CA TYR A 189 -14.99 12.15 3.96
C TYR A 189 -14.86 13.03 2.70
N HIS A 190 -14.58 14.30 2.90
CA HIS A 190 -14.40 15.30 1.85
C HIS A 190 -12.96 15.81 1.88
N TYR A 191 -12.30 15.76 0.72
CA TYR A 191 -11.01 16.41 0.55
C TYR A 191 -11.19 17.92 0.42
N THR A 192 -10.23 18.67 0.91
CA THR A 192 -10.25 20.15 0.89
C THR A 192 -9.14 20.76 0.04
N ASP A 193 -8.10 19.99 -0.28
CA ASP A 193 -7.03 20.48 -1.16
C ASP A 193 -7.57 20.75 -2.57
N LEU A 194 -7.06 21.80 -3.21
CA LEU A 194 -7.52 22.35 -4.49
C LEU A 194 -7.62 21.28 -5.60
N LEU A 195 -6.66 20.36 -5.66
CA LEU A 195 -6.58 19.35 -6.71
C LEU A 195 -7.62 18.24 -6.55
N VAL A 196 -8.13 18.03 -5.34
CA VAL A 196 -9.01 16.90 -5.00
C VAL A 196 -10.27 17.32 -4.24
N SER A 197 -10.56 18.61 -4.14
CA SER A 197 -11.66 19.18 -3.32
C SER A 197 -13.06 18.71 -3.73
N LYS A 198 -13.23 18.16 -4.92
CA LYS A 198 -14.49 17.59 -5.38
C LYS A 198 -14.60 16.08 -5.12
N VAL A 199 -13.56 15.49 -4.55
CA VAL A 199 -13.53 14.06 -4.25
C VAL A 199 -14.13 13.81 -2.87
N THR A 200 -15.08 12.89 -2.83
CA THR A 200 -15.74 12.44 -1.61
C THR A 200 -15.69 10.92 -1.54
N PHE A 201 -15.32 10.38 -0.38
CA PHE A 201 -15.30 8.95 -0.14
C PHE A 201 -16.19 8.57 1.04
N GLN A 202 -16.85 7.43 0.93
CA GLN A 202 -17.43 6.77 2.10
C GLN A 202 -16.31 6.13 2.91
N SER A 203 -16.25 6.40 4.20
CA SER A 203 -15.20 5.87 5.07
C SER A 203 -15.22 4.33 5.17
N SER A 204 -16.37 3.70 4.87
CA SER A 204 -16.50 2.25 4.74
C SER A 204 -15.66 1.65 3.59
N ASN A 205 -15.34 2.46 2.59
CA ASN A 205 -14.52 2.04 1.43
C ASN A 205 -13.02 2.17 1.73
N PHE A 206 -12.64 2.74 2.86
CA PHE A 206 -11.23 2.78 3.26
C PHE A 206 -10.76 1.40 3.72
N PRO A 207 -9.58 0.96 3.26
CA PRO A 207 -9.04 -0.32 3.68
C PRO A 207 -8.91 -0.38 5.20
N ALA A 208 -9.26 -1.52 5.78
CA ALA A 208 -8.99 -1.75 7.19
C ALA A 208 -7.47 -1.88 7.38
N ILE A 209 -6.93 -1.21 8.40
CA ILE A 209 -5.60 -1.54 8.87
C ILE A 209 -5.67 -2.97 9.40
N ASN A 210 -4.73 -3.81 8.95
CA ASN A 210 -4.64 -5.17 9.45
C ASN A 210 -4.56 -5.13 10.98
N PRO A 211 -5.44 -5.84 11.72
CA PRO A 211 -5.41 -5.87 13.18
C PRO A 211 -4.05 -6.36 13.72
N ASP A 212 -3.38 -7.26 12.99
CA ASP A 212 -2.04 -7.73 13.34
C ASP A 212 -0.90 -6.81 12.90
N PHE A 213 -1.21 -5.61 12.39
CA PHE A 213 -0.24 -4.67 11.83
C PHE A 213 0.95 -4.43 12.78
N TRP A 214 0.69 -4.10 14.03
CA TRP A 214 1.75 -3.87 15.00
C TRP A 214 2.51 -5.14 15.38
N LYS A 215 1.82 -6.28 15.44
CA LYS A 215 2.44 -7.58 15.71
C LYS A 215 3.42 -7.95 14.60
N ILE A 216 3.00 -7.87 13.34
CA ILE A 216 3.85 -8.16 12.18
C ILE A 216 5.03 -7.18 12.15
N TRP A 217 4.77 -5.89 12.34
CA TRP A 217 5.79 -4.86 12.31
C TRP A 217 6.86 -5.08 13.37
N LYS A 218 6.48 -5.40 14.63
CA LYS A 218 7.41 -5.71 15.73
C LYS A 218 8.31 -6.90 15.44
N THR A 219 7.81 -7.95 14.78
CA THR A 219 8.61 -9.14 14.45
C THR A 219 9.74 -8.87 13.45
N LEU A 220 9.64 -7.81 12.68
CA LEU A 220 10.63 -7.42 11.68
C LEU A 220 11.74 -6.53 12.24
N LEU A 221 11.57 -6.01 13.45
CA LEU A 221 12.47 -4.99 14.03
C LEU A 221 13.46 -5.55 15.04
N PRO A 222 14.66 -4.92 15.19
CA PRO A 222 15.56 -5.24 16.29
C PRO A 222 14.90 -5.04 17.66
N ASN A 223 15.10 -5.98 18.58
CA ASN A 223 14.54 -5.93 19.94
C ASN A 223 14.90 -4.63 20.67
N GLU A 224 16.10 -4.11 20.47
CA GLU A 224 16.57 -2.86 21.08
C GLU A 224 15.70 -1.68 20.65
N PHE A 225 15.34 -1.60 19.36
CA PHE A 225 14.45 -0.56 18.86
C PHE A 225 13.03 -0.74 19.38
N VAL A 226 12.51 -1.98 19.36
CA VAL A 226 11.18 -2.31 19.93
C VAL A 226 11.09 -1.88 21.39
N ASN A 227 12.14 -2.13 22.19
CA ASN A 227 12.20 -1.70 23.59
C ASN A 227 12.23 -0.18 23.74
N THR A 228 12.90 0.54 22.83
CA THR A 228 12.90 2.01 22.80
C THR A 228 11.48 2.56 22.55
N VAL A 229 10.75 1.98 21.60
CA VAL A 229 9.35 2.35 21.33
C VAL A 229 8.46 2.01 22.52
N ARG A 230 8.61 0.82 23.12
CA ARG A 230 7.83 0.35 24.29
C ARG A 230 7.99 1.25 25.50
N ALA A 231 9.18 1.79 25.74
CA ALA A 231 9.46 2.67 26.85
C ALA A 231 8.71 4.00 26.80
N ASN A 232 8.16 4.38 25.65
CA ASN A 232 7.42 5.62 25.47
C ASN A 232 5.91 5.37 25.58
N SER A 233 5.28 5.97 26.58
CA SER A 233 3.84 5.83 26.85
C SER A 233 2.94 6.28 25.68
N LYS A 234 3.41 7.16 24.80
CA LYS A 234 2.71 7.57 23.56
C LYS A 234 2.29 6.38 22.71
N TYR A 235 3.10 5.31 22.72
CA TYR A 235 2.92 4.14 21.84
C TYR A 235 2.37 2.92 22.56
N SER A 236 1.79 3.08 23.76
CA SER A 236 1.28 1.97 24.59
C SER A 236 0.30 1.05 23.86
N GLU A 237 -0.53 1.59 22.98
CA GLU A 237 -1.48 0.78 22.18
C GLU A 237 -0.79 -0.20 21.19
N CYS A 238 0.44 0.10 20.75
CA CYS A 238 1.18 -0.81 19.89
C CYS A 238 1.54 -2.13 20.58
N PHE A 239 1.41 -2.17 21.91
CA PHE A 239 1.78 -3.30 22.79
C PHE A 239 0.61 -3.79 23.65
N ALA A 240 -0.62 -3.33 23.37
CA ALA A 240 -1.78 -3.66 24.20
C ALA A 240 -2.07 -5.17 24.26
N ASP A 241 -1.80 -5.89 23.16
CA ASP A 241 -2.05 -7.33 23.04
C ASP A 241 -1.04 -8.21 23.79
N GLU A 242 0.07 -7.63 24.30
CA GLU A 242 1.12 -8.39 25.02
C GLU A 242 0.78 -8.62 26.50
N ASN A 243 -0.29 -8.02 27.00
CA ASN A 243 -0.70 -8.14 28.41
C ASN A 243 -1.63 -9.33 28.67
N TYR A 244 -1.85 -10.22 27.69
CA TYR A 244 -2.72 -11.39 27.77
C TYR A 244 -1.97 -12.74 27.78
N GLU A 245 -0.65 -12.74 27.87
CA GLU A 245 0.17 -13.91 28.19
C GLU A 245 0.71 -13.76 29.62
#